data_ee26237b6580684f97072d8d3656c60e
#
_entry.id   ee26237b6580684f97072d8d3656c60e
#
_cell.length_a   1.000
_cell.length_b   1.000
_cell.length_c   1.000
_cell.angle_alpha   90.00
_cell.angle_beta   90.00
_cell.angle_gamma   90.00
#
_symmetry.space_group_name_H-M   'P 1'
#
loop_
_entity.id
_entity.type
_entity.pdbx_description
1 polymer ?
#
loop_
_entity_poly.entity_id
_entity_poly.type
_entity_poly.pdbx_seq_one_letter_code
_entity_poly.pdbx_strand_id
1 'polypeptide(L)'
;MSWLGPDRAAQMTRLGSLERHGVPFTLHSDAPMAPLSPLTLVWAASERQTMSGAQGLKSERLSRESALKAVTSGAAKVIGREHDIGSIRAGKRADFVVLAQDPMTAPADALRGIKVEATVFSGTAYPTP
;
A
#
# COMPACT_ATOMS: atom_id res chain seq x y z
N MET A 1 -1.92 -7.74 -21.24
CA MET A 1 -0.54 -7.25 -21.55
C MET A 1 -0.20 -7.22 -23.05
N SER A 2 -1.10 -7.65 -23.93
CA SER A 2 -0.87 -7.72 -25.38
C SER A 2 -0.70 -6.35 -26.08
N TRP A 3 -1.30 -5.30 -25.54
CA TRP A 3 -1.32 -3.96 -26.18
C TRP A 3 0.00 -3.18 -26.09
N LEU A 4 0.77 -3.38 -25.02
CA LEU A 4 2.00 -2.63 -24.75
C LEU A 4 3.28 -3.39 -25.16
N GLY A 5 3.17 -4.68 -25.42
CA GLY A 5 4.32 -5.58 -25.49
C GLY A 5 4.96 -5.85 -24.11
N PRO A 6 5.75 -6.94 -23.99
CA PRO A 6 6.26 -7.39 -22.68
C PRO A 6 7.16 -6.38 -21.99
N ASP A 7 8.06 -5.73 -22.73
CA ASP A 7 9.05 -4.82 -22.16
C ASP A 7 8.43 -3.56 -21.55
N ARG A 8 7.46 -2.95 -22.25
CA ARG A 8 6.75 -1.76 -21.75
C ARG A 8 5.82 -2.13 -20.60
N ALA A 9 5.12 -3.28 -20.70
CA ALA A 9 4.24 -3.76 -19.64
C ALA A 9 5.02 -4.04 -18.35
N ALA A 10 6.23 -4.61 -18.43
CA ALA A 10 7.08 -4.84 -17.27
C ALA A 10 7.52 -3.54 -16.57
N GLN A 11 7.60 -2.43 -17.30
CA GLN A 11 7.99 -1.11 -16.79
C GLN A 11 6.81 -0.27 -16.27
N MET A 12 5.58 -0.75 -16.30
CA MET A 12 4.44 -0.01 -15.74
C MET A 12 4.63 0.23 -14.24
N THR A 13 4.21 1.41 -13.76
CA THR A 13 4.21 1.76 -12.33
C THR A 13 5.60 1.58 -11.69
N ARG A 14 6.56 2.41 -12.06
CA ARG A 14 7.97 2.31 -11.68
C ARG A 14 8.25 2.84 -10.26
N LEU A 15 7.67 2.19 -9.26
CA LEU A 15 7.74 2.62 -7.85
C LEU A 15 9.16 2.60 -7.28
N GLY A 16 9.94 1.56 -7.58
CA GLY A 16 11.33 1.48 -7.14
C GLY A 16 12.19 2.59 -7.73
N SER A 17 11.94 3.01 -8.97
CA SER A 17 12.59 4.18 -9.55
C SER A 17 12.22 5.46 -8.81
N LEU A 18 10.95 5.69 -8.50
CA LEU A 18 10.51 6.86 -7.74
C LEU A 18 11.19 6.91 -6.36
N GLU A 19 11.22 5.77 -5.65
CA GLU A 19 11.86 5.65 -4.35
C GLU A 19 13.36 6.00 -4.42
N ARG A 20 14.10 5.40 -5.37
CA ARG A 20 15.54 5.67 -5.56
C ARG A 20 15.86 7.13 -5.88
N HIS A 21 14.96 7.84 -6.54
CA HIS A 21 15.12 9.27 -6.85
C HIS A 21 14.51 10.20 -5.80
N GLY A 22 14.01 9.67 -4.69
CA GLY A 22 13.41 10.46 -3.61
C GLY A 22 12.13 11.20 -4.00
N VAL A 23 11.45 10.75 -5.06
CA VAL A 23 10.19 11.35 -5.51
C VAL A 23 9.06 10.89 -4.59
N PRO A 24 8.33 11.81 -3.93
CA PRO A 24 7.18 11.46 -3.12
C PRO A 24 6.08 10.80 -3.96
N PHE A 25 5.51 9.71 -3.46
CA PHE A 25 4.40 9.02 -4.09
C PHE A 25 3.49 8.38 -3.05
N THR A 26 2.29 8.02 -3.49
CA THR A 26 1.31 7.23 -2.74
C THR A 26 0.70 6.19 -3.64
N LEU A 27 -0.03 5.24 -3.05
CA LEU A 27 -0.74 4.20 -3.75
C LEU A 27 -2.25 4.41 -3.58
N HIS A 28 -3.02 4.17 -4.64
CA HIS A 28 -4.47 4.16 -4.59
C HIS A 28 -5.05 3.07 -5.49
N SER A 29 -6.26 2.65 -5.21
CA SER A 29 -6.93 1.55 -5.93
C SER A 29 -7.66 2.00 -7.18
N ASP A 30 -7.93 3.30 -7.32
CA ASP A 30 -8.78 3.84 -8.39
C ASP A 30 -10.14 3.10 -8.46
N ALA A 31 -10.75 2.90 -7.28
CA ALA A 31 -12.04 2.20 -7.22
C ALA A 31 -13.08 2.86 -8.12
N PRO A 32 -13.89 2.09 -8.87
CA PRO A 32 -14.09 0.64 -8.76
C PRO A 32 -13.15 -0.23 -9.62
N MET A 33 -12.09 0.34 -10.20
CA MET A 33 -11.12 -0.39 -11.04
C MET A 33 -10.41 -1.52 -10.28
N ALA A 34 -10.10 -1.29 -9.00
CA ALA A 34 -9.58 -2.31 -8.09
C ALA A 34 -10.30 -2.22 -6.73
N PRO A 35 -10.24 -3.29 -5.91
CA PRO A 35 -10.84 -3.29 -4.58
C PRO A 35 -10.26 -2.18 -3.69
N LEU A 36 -11.11 -1.57 -2.83
CA LEU A 36 -10.70 -0.64 -1.79
C LEU A 36 -9.99 -1.41 -0.66
N SER A 37 -8.79 -1.90 -0.94
CA SER A 37 -7.98 -2.68 -0.01
C SER A 37 -6.53 -2.16 0.01
N PRO A 38 -6.14 -1.37 1.02
CA PRO A 38 -4.76 -0.90 1.15
C PRO A 38 -3.73 -2.03 1.20
N LEU A 39 -4.06 -3.16 1.83
CA LEU A 39 -3.16 -4.33 1.88
C LEU A 39 -2.96 -4.98 0.50
N THR A 40 -3.96 -4.92 -0.38
CA THR A 40 -3.80 -5.33 -1.78
C THR A 40 -2.83 -4.42 -2.53
N LEU A 41 -2.86 -3.11 -2.26
CA LEU A 41 -1.91 -2.15 -2.84
C LEU A 41 -0.49 -2.40 -2.34
N VAL A 42 -0.34 -2.65 -1.03
CA VAL A 42 0.96 -3.01 -0.43
C VAL A 42 1.50 -4.28 -1.06
N TRP A 43 0.67 -5.33 -1.20
CA TRP A 43 1.03 -6.57 -1.86
C TRP A 43 1.46 -6.34 -3.32
N ALA A 44 0.67 -5.62 -4.11
CA ALA A 44 0.99 -5.36 -5.51
C ALA A 44 2.29 -4.58 -5.68
N ALA A 45 2.58 -3.62 -4.79
CA ALA A 45 3.80 -2.82 -4.82
C ALA A 45 5.04 -3.62 -4.37
N SER A 46 4.91 -4.50 -3.38
CA SER A 46 6.03 -5.30 -2.86
C SER A 46 6.30 -6.55 -3.71
N GLU A 47 5.28 -7.21 -4.23
CA GLU A 47 5.46 -8.42 -5.03
C GLU A 47 5.59 -8.16 -6.54
N ARG A 48 5.14 -6.99 -7.00
CA ARG A 48 5.12 -6.62 -8.43
C ARG A 48 4.39 -7.66 -9.28
N GLN A 49 3.37 -8.23 -8.73
CA GLN A 49 2.52 -9.22 -9.36
C GLN A 49 1.13 -8.65 -9.64
N THR A 50 0.59 -8.90 -10.82
CA THR A 50 -0.79 -8.56 -11.15
C THR A 50 -1.75 -9.59 -10.56
N MET A 51 -3.04 -9.26 -10.49
CA MET A 51 -4.08 -10.21 -10.07
C MET A 51 -4.16 -11.44 -10.97
N SER A 52 -3.74 -11.33 -12.22
CA SER A 52 -3.67 -12.46 -13.18
C SER A 52 -2.36 -13.26 -13.11
N GLY A 53 -1.47 -12.94 -12.15
CA GLY A 53 -0.21 -13.64 -11.92
C GLY A 53 0.99 -13.15 -12.75
N ALA A 54 0.80 -12.17 -13.65
CA ALA A 54 1.92 -11.65 -14.42
C ALA A 54 2.90 -10.87 -13.53
N GLN A 55 4.20 -11.03 -13.77
CA GLN A 55 5.27 -10.37 -13.01
C GLN A 55 5.75 -9.08 -13.68
N GLY A 56 5.90 -8.03 -12.90
CA GLY A 56 6.63 -6.83 -13.30
C GLY A 56 8.12 -6.92 -12.97
N LEU A 57 8.88 -5.88 -13.32
CA LEU A 57 10.32 -5.81 -13.03
C LEU A 57 10.59 -5.88 -11.52
N LYS A 58 11.45 -6.81 -11.11
CA LYS A 58 11.85 -6.97 -9.71
C LYS A 58 12.55 -5.72 -9.15
N SER A 59 13.28 -4.99 -9.99
CA SER A 59 13.95 -3.73 -9.63
C SER A 59 12.99 -2.60 -9.26
N GLU A 60 11.73 -2.74 -9.61
CA GLU A 60 10.67 -1.78 -9.29
C GLU A 60 9.80 -2.22 -8.10
N ARG A 61 10.16 -3.29 -7.40
CA ARG A 61 9.54 -3.67 -6.12
C ARG A 61 9.87 -2.65 -5.04
N LEU A 62 8.90 -2.34 -4.21
CA LEU A 62 9.16 -1.68 -2.94
C LEU A 62 9.49 -2.71 -1.87
N SER A 63 10.22 -2.29 -0.82
CA SER A 63 10.20 -3.01 0.43
C SER A 63 8.78 -2.99 1.00
N ARG A 64 8.45 -3.96 1.85
CA ARG A 64 7.13 -3.99 2.50
C ARG A 64 6.90 -2.77 3.38
N GLU A 65 7.96 -2.31 4.06
CA GLU A 65 7.93 -1.08 4.84
C GLU A 65 7.62 0.15 3.96
N SER A 66 8.29 0.29 2.83
CA SER A 66 8.05 1.41 1.90
C SER A 66 6.63 1.37 1.32
N ALA A 67 6.13 0.18 0.99
CA ALA A 67 4.77 0.02 0.49
C ALA A 67 3.71 0.37 1.56
N LEU A 68 3.92 -0.01 2.83
CA LEU A 68 3.06 0.40 3.95
C LEU A 68 3.12 1.91 4.19
N LYS A 69 4.31 2.52 4.14
CA LYS A 69 4.45 3.98 4.22
C LYS A 69 3.70 4.68 3.09
N ALA A 70 3.72 4.15 1.88
CA ALA A 70 3.02 4.74 0.73
C ALA A 70 1.50 4.80 0.88
N VAL A 71 0.88 3.93 1.69
CA VAL A 71 -0.56 3.95 2.01
C VAL A 71 -0.87 4.61 3.36
N THR A 72 0.12 5.09 4.10
CA THR A 72 -0.03 5.71 5.42
C THR A 72 0.64 7.07 5.49
N SER A 73 1.85 7.16 6.01
CA SER A 73 2.56 8.43 6.19
C SER A 73 2.93 9.11 4.87
N GLY A 74 3.24 8.35 3.83
CA GLY A 74 3.48 8.86 2.48
C GLY A 74 2.20 9.45 1.88
N ALA A 75 1.07 8.74 2.03
CA ALA A 75 -0.23 9.25 1.59
C ALA A 75 -0.60 10.55 2.31
N ALA A 76 -0.43 10.60 3.64
CA ALA A 76 -0.68 11.81 4.41
C ALA A 76 0.16 13.00 3.93
N LYS A 77 1.44 12.77 3.60
CA LYS A 77 2.35 13.78 3.07
C LYS A 77 1.91 14.29 1.69
N VAL A 78 1.52 13.41 0.78
CA VAL A 78 1.08 13.79 -0.58
C VAL A 78 -0.17 14.68 -0.53
N ILE A 79 -1.07 14.47 0.43
CA ILE A 79 -2.27 15.31 0.61
C ILE A 79 -2.07 16.49 1.59
N GLY A 80 -0.84 16.73 2.08
CA GLY A 80 -0.52 17.84 2.99
C GLY A 80 -1.10 17.69 4.40
N ARG A 81 -1.34 16.46 4.87
CA ARG A 81 -1.97 16.17 6.18
C ARG A 81 -1.05 15.39 7.12
N GLU A 82 0.26 15.36 6.85
CA GLU A 82 1.24 14.61 7.64
C GLU A 82 1.37 15.09 9.10
N HIS A 83 0.92 16.30 9.41
CA HIS A 83 0.90 16.81 10.77
C HIS A 83 -0.26 16.25 11.60
N ASP A 84 -1.36 15.85 10.94
CA ASP A 84 -2.58 15.39 11.59
C ASP A 84 -2.73 13.85 11.60
N ILE A 85 -2.33 13.19 10.51
CA ILE A 85 -2.62 11.77 10.25
C ILE A 85 -1.42 11.01 9.67
N GLY A 86 -1.61 9.75 9.34
CA GLY A 86 -0.65 8.90 8.61
C GLY A 86 0.42 8.25 9.48
N SER A 87 0.46 8.56 10.79
CA SER A 87 1.36 7.87 11.73
C SER A 87 0.82 7.98 13.15
N ILE A 88 1.12 6.97 13.97
CA ILE A 88 0.74 6.95 15.39
C ILE A 88 1.81 7.75 16.17
N ARG A 89 1.47 8.99 16.52
CA ARG A 89 2.32 9.89 17.30
C ARG A 89 1.46 10.76 18.21
N ALA A 90 1.99 11.14 19.38
CA ALA A 90 1.34 12.11 20.26
C ALA A 90 1.04 13.42 19.49
N GLY A 91 -0.16 13.95 19.69
CA GLY A 91 -0.65 15.15 19.02
C GLY A 91 -1.32 14.94 17.67
N LYS A 92 -1.26 13.72 17.11
CA LYS A 92 -2.00 13.38 15.90
C LYS A 92 -3.35 12.74 16.22
N ARG A 93 -4.24 12.79 15.24
CA ARG A 93 -5.53 12.12 15.32
C ARG A 93 -5.34 10.59 15.44
N ALA A 94 -6.09 9.99 16.32
CA ALA A 94 -6.05 8.54 16.55
C ALA A 94 -6.82 7.81 15.43
N ASP A 95 -6.18 7.72 14.26
CA ASP A 95 -6.67 6.99 13.08
C ASP A 95 -5.72 5.83 12.79
N PHE A 96 -6.18 4.61 13.02
CA PHE A 96 -5.39 3.40 12.75
C PHE A 96 -6.29 2.17 12.55
N VAL A 97 -5.71 1.09 12.07
CA VAL A 97 -6.37 -0.21 11.95
C VAL A 97 -5.70 -1.23 12.85
N VAL A 98 -6.48 -2.18 13.35
CA VAL A 98 -6.01 -3.36 14.05
C VAL A 98 -6.09 -4.54 13.09
N LEU A 99 -4.97 -5.18 12.85
CA LEU A 99 -4.85 -6.31 11.93
C LEU A 99 -4.65 -7.61 12.71
N ALA A 100 -5.22 -8.70 12.20
CA ALA A 100 -5.08 -10.03 12.80
C ALA A 100 -3.65 -10.58 12.74
N GLN A 101 -2.82 -10.06 11.84
CA GLN A 101 -1.41 -10.48 11.66
C GLN A 101 -0.54 -9.26 11.35
N ASP A 102 0.73 -9.36 11.71
CA ASP A 102 1.73 -8.35 11.36
C ASP A 102 1.98 -8.37 9.83
N PRO A 103 1.66 -7.29 9.11
CA PRO A 103 1.85 -7.21 7.67
C PRO A 103 3.33 -7.22 7.28
N MET A 104 4.26 -6.93 8.19
CA MET A 104 5.70 -6.95 7.92
C MET A 104 6.25 -8.35 7.79
N THR A 105 5.70 -9.30 8.56
CA THR A 105 6.18 -10.69 8.67
C THR A 105 5.29 -11.71 7.97
N ALA A 106 4.05 -11.32 7.60
CA ALA A 106 3.12 -12.20 6.92
C ALA A 106 3.69 -12.72 5.58
N PRO A 107 3.43 -13.98 5.21
CA PRO A 107 3.76 -14.51 3.88
C PRO A 107 3.16 -13.64 2.77
N ALA A 108 3.85 -13.57 1.63
CA ALA A 108 3.45 -12.69 0.53
C ALA A 108 2.03 -13.00 0.00
N ASP A 109 1.67 -14.26 -0.09
CA ASP A 109 0.36 -14.73 -0.52
C ASP A 109 -0.76 -14.44 0.49
N ALA A 110 -0.43 -14.40 1.79
CA ALA A 110 -1.37 -14.07 2.87
C ALA A 110 -1.60 -12.56 3.04
N LEU A 111 -0.65 -11.71 2.65
CA LEU A 111 -0.62 -10.27 2.96
C LEU A 111 -1.93 -9.55 2.61
N ARG A 112 -2.46 -9.77 1.41
CA ARG A 112 -3.70 -9.10 0.94
C ARG A 112 -4.97 -9.64 1.61
N GLY A 113 -4.90 -10.80 2.26
CA GLY A 113 -5.99 -11.46 2.97
C GLY A 113 -5.95 -11.28 4.48
N ILE A 114 -5.02 -10.50 5.02
CA ILE A 114 -4.96 -10.22 6.46
C ILE A 114 -6.27 -9.57 6.88
N LYS A 115 -6.94 -10.17 7.87
CA LYS A 115 -8.20 -9.66 8.40
C LYS A 115 -7.96 -8.33 9.14
N VAL A 116 -8.81 -7.34 8.86
CA VAL A 116 -8.94 -6.13 9.67
C VAL A 116 -9.88 -6.46 10.82
N GLU A 117 -9.39 -6.44 12.06
CA GLU A 117 -10.18 -6.69 13.28
C GLU A 117 -10.99 -5.46 13.68
N ALA A 118 -10.41 -4.29 13.53
CA ALA A 118 -11.08 -3.04 13.81
C ALA A 118 -10.44 -1.87 13.04
N THR A 119 -11.24 -0.84 12.79
CA THR A 119 -10.76 0.49 12.37
C THR A 119 -11.02 1.47 13.49
N VAL A 120 -10.00 2.25 13.86
CA VAL A 120 -10.15 3.36 14.80
C VAL A 120 -10.12 4.65 14.02
N PHE A 121 -11.15 5.47 14.17
CA PHE A 121 -11.28 6.77 13.53
C PHE A 121 -11.54 7.84 14.61
N SER A 122 -10.68 8.83 14.68
CA SER A 122 -10.73 9.88 15.71
C SER A 122 -10.87 9.33 17.13
N GLY A 123 -10.19 8.22 17.43
CA GLY A 123 -10.22 7.56 18.73
C GLY A 123 -11.42 6.64 18.98
N THR A 124 -12.41 6.59 18.07
CA THR A 124 -13.55 5.68 18.18
C THR A 124 -13.29 4.39 17.41
N ALA A 125 -13.45 3.24 18.06
CA ALA A 125 -13.24 1.94 17.46
C ALA A 125 -14.51 1.41 16.78
N TYR A 126 -14.33 0.89 15.57
CA TYR A 126 -15.35 0.24 14.76
C TYR A 126 -14.88 -1.19 14.46
N PRO A 127 -15.37 -2.19 15.20
CA PRO A 127 -15.02 -3.59 14.93
C PRO A 127 -15.51 -4.01 13.53
N THR A 128 -14.72 -4.83 12.86
CA THR A 128 -15.14 -5.46 11.59
C THR A 128 -15.92 -6.73 11.91
N PRO A 129 -17.06 -6.96 11.28
CA PRO A 129 -17.88 -8.16 11.48
C PRO A 129 -17.13 -9.45 11.17
#